data_e82d94e8abe7c618c28721b6825dc569
#
_entry.id   e82d94e8abe7c618c28721b6825dc569
#
_cell.length_a   1.000
_cell.length_b   1.000
_cell.length_c   1.000
_cell.angle_alpha   90.00
_cell.angle_beta   90.00
_cell.angle_gamma   90.00
#
_symmetry.space_group_name_H-M   'P 1'
#
loop_
_entity.id
_entity.type
_entity.pdbx_description
1 polymer ?
#
loop_
_entity_poly.entity_id
_entity_poly.type
_entity_poly.pdbx_seq_one_letter_code
_entity_poly.pdbx_strand_id
1 'polypeptide(L)'
;MRKNATMIISSAENASTLATTNLAANLADVRNRIAKARSSNELQLPALVAVSKRQPHDRIEAALAAGQRIFGENRVQEAQVRWASRRGLYPELELRLIGPLQTNKVVDAVELFDVIEVVDRPKLASSLSSEMARQGRHLPCYVQVNTGEEHQKSGIWPEKADEFIAFCRDKCSLDIVGLMCIP
;
A
#
# COMPACT_ATOMS: atom_id res chain seq x y z
N MET A 1 30.91 -50.29 -4.49
CA MET A 1 29.46 -50.06 -4.58
C MET A 1 29.18 -48.63 -4.13
N ARG A 2 29.00 -47.70 -5.07
CA ARG A 2 28.58 -46.32 -4.75
C ARG A 2 27.07 -46.25 -4.78
N LYS A 3 26.44 -45.91 -3.65
CA LYS A 3 25.00 -45.72 -3.58
C LYS A 3 24.69 -44.33 -4.14
N ASN A 4 24.00 -44.28 -5.28
CA ASN A 4 23.42 -43.05 -5.81
C ASN A 4 22.24 -42.66 -4.89
N ALA A 5 22.38 -41.54 -4.17
CA ALA A 5 21.27 -40.90 -3.50
C ALA A 5 20.47 -40.09 -4.55
N THR A 6 19.33 -40.63 -4.96
CA THR A 6 18.36 -39.85 -5.77
C THR A 6 17.68 -38.85 -4.87
N MET A 7 18.00 -37.58 -5.07
CA MET A 7 17.38 -36.45 -4.37
C MET A 7 15.97 -36.27 -4.97
N ILE A 8 14.94 -36.70 -4.25
CA ILE A 8 13.53 -36.44 -4.61
C ILE A 8 13.21 -35.03 -4.15
N ILE A 9 13.29 -34.05 -5.07
CA ILE A 9 12.78 -32.72 -4.84
C ILE A 9 11.25 -32.81 -4.79
N SER A 10 10.64 -32.40 -3.68
CA SER A 10 9.20 -32.54 -3.48
C SER A 10 8.41 -31.68 -4.48
N SER A 11 7.25 -32.17 -4.91
CA SER A 11 6.36 -31.45 -5.83
C SER A 11 5.92 -30.07 -5.30
N ALA A 12 5.93 -29.88 -3.98
CA ALA A 12 5.62 -28.61 -3.32
C ALA A 12 6.73 -27.56 -3.53
N GLU A 13 8.01 -27.96 -3.48
CA GLU A 13 9.14 -27.04 -3.75
C GLU A 13 9.16 -26.60 -5.21
N ASN A 14 8.85 -27.48 -6.14
CA ASN A 14 8.74 -27.15 -7.56
C ASN A 14 7.57 -26.18 -7.84
N ALA A 15 6.41 -26.36 -7.19
CA ALA A 15 5.26 -25.48 -7.34
C ALA A 15 5.53 -24.08 -6.76
N SER A 16 6.20 -24.02 -5.62
CA SER A 16 6.60 -22.74 -4.99
C SER A 16 7.62 -22.00 -5.86
N THR A 17 8.62 -22.68 -6.39
CA THR A 17 9.64 -22.11 -7.27
C THR A 17 9.04 -21.57 -8.58
N LEU A 18 8.12 -22.32 -9.20
CA LEU A 18 7.41 -21.89 -10.41
C LEU A 18 6.51 -20.68 -10.15
N ALA A 19 5.80 -20.65 -9.02
CA ALA A 19 4.97 -19.50 -8.63
C ALA A 19 5.81 -18.23 -8.37
N THR A 20 6.97 -18.38 -7.75
CA THR A 20 7.93 -17.30 -7.49
C THR A 20 8.53 -16.73 -8.78
N THR A 21 8.95 -17.60 -9.70
CA THR A 21 9.49 -17.21 -11.00
C THR A 21 8.45 -16.46 -11.83
N ASN A 22 7.19 -16.92 -11.82
CA ASN A 22 6.10 -16.25 -12.52
C ASN A 22 5.78 -14.87 -11.93
N LEU A 23 5.83 -14.69 -10.60
CA LEU A 23 5.57 -13.40 -9.97
C LEU A 23 6.61 -12.35 -10.33
N ALA A 24 7.91 -12.71 -10.34
CA ALA A 24 8.97 -11.79 -10.74
C ALA A 24 8.81 -11.34 -12.20
N ALA A 25 8.49 -12.26 -13.10
CA ALA A 25 8.22 -11.96 -14.50
C ALA A 25 6.99 -11.05 -14.66
N ASN A 26 5.91 -11.31 -13.93
CA ASN A 26 4.71 -10.48 -13.96
C ASN A 26 4.97 -9.06 -13.44
N LEU A 27 5.74 -8.90 -12.36
CA LEU A 27 6.14 -7.58 -11.85
C LEU A 27 7.00 -6.83 -12.88
N ALA A 28 7.94 -7.51 -13.52
CA ALA A 28 8.76 -6.92 -14.58
C ALA A 28 7.92 -6.48 -15.78
N ASP A 29 6.95 -7.30 -16.21
CA ASP A 29 6.03 -6.94 -17.30
C ASP A 29 5.22 -5.69 -16.96
N VAL A 30 4.62 -5.63 -15.76
CA VAL A 30 3.84 -4.45 -15.33
C VAL A 30 4.72 -3.20 -15.30
N ARG A 31 5.93 -3.28 -14.74
CA ARG A 31 6.88 -2.16 -14.73
C ARG A 31 7.25 -1.70 -16.16
N ASN A 32 7.47 -2.65 -17.07
CA ASN A 32 7.74 -2.34 -18.48
C ASN A 32 6.56 -1.65 -19.16
N ARG A 33 5.33 -2.09 -18.87
CA ARG A 33 4.11 -1.45 -19.39
C ARG A 33 3.96 -0.03 -18.86
N ILE A 34 4.20 0.21 -17.56
CA ILE A 34 4.23 1.55 -16.96
C ILE A 34 5.27 2.42 -17.68
N ALA A 35 6.49 1.92 -17.85
CA ALA A 35 7.55 2.66 -18.52
C ALA A 35 7.22 3.00 -19.98
N LYS A 36 6.56 2.07 -20.71
CA LYS A 36 6.13 2.30 -22.10
C LYS A 36 4.97 3.29 -22.23
N ALA A 37 4.07 3.31 -21.24
CA ALA A 37 2.91 4.20 -21.22
C ALA A 37 3.28 5.64 -20.80
N ARG A 38 4.49 5.86 -20.32
CA ARG A 38 4.97 7.18 -19.88
C ARG A 38 4.97 8.17 -21.04
N SER A 39 4.40 9.35 -20.78
CA SER A 39 4.53 10.50 -21.68
C SER A 39 5.96 11.06 -21.66
N SER A 40 6.43 11.58 -22.80
CA SER A 40 7.75 12.21 -22.89
C SER A 40 7.96 13.42 -21.96
N ASN A 41 6.87 14.00 -21.46
CA ASN A 41 6.88 15.16 -20.57
C ASN A 41 6.85 14.81 -19.08
N GLU A 42 6.73 13.53 -18.71
CA GLU A 42 6.73 13.11 -17.32
C GLU A 42 8.16 12.95 -16.79
N LEU A 43 8.48 13.66 -15.69
CA LEU A 43 9.81 13.63 -15.09
C LEU A 43 10.07 12.34 -14.30
N GLN A 44 9.02 11.74 -13.75
CA GLN A 44 9.12 10.53 -12.93
C GLN A 44 8.18 9.44 -13.41
N LEU A 45 8.58 8.18 -13.24
CA LEU A 45 7.70 7.03 -13.44
C LEU A 45 6.71 6.91 -12.29
N PRO A 46 5.44 6.55 -12.57
CA PRO A 46 4.50 6.17 -11.52
C PRO A 46 5.04 5.03 -10.66
N ALA A 47 4.86 5.14 -9.34
CA ALA A 47 5.22 4.07 -8.43
C ALA A 47 4.23 2.92 -8.53
N LEU A 48 4.75 1.69 -8.66
CA LEU A 48 3.93 0.48 -8.62
C LEU A 48 3.69 0.06 -7.18
N VAL A 49 2.45 0.16 -6.71
CA VAL A 49 2.00 -0.34 -5.41
C VAL A 49 1.46 -1.76 -5.57
N ALA A 50 2.10 -2.73 -4.94
CA ALA A 50 1.63 -4.12 -4.93
C ALA A 50 0.57 -4.31 -3.84
N VAL A 51 -0.67 -4.60 -4.23
CA VAL A 51 -1.76 -4.83 -3.28
C VAL A 51 -1.63 -6.23 -2.68
N SER A 52 -1.29 -6.30 -1.38
CA SER A 52 -0.95 -7.55 -0.67
C SER A 52 -2.08 -8.12 0.19
N LYS A 53 -3.24 -7.45 0.22
CA LYS A 53 -4.42 -7.97 0.95
C LYS A 53 -4.75 -9.41 0.53
N ARG A 54 -5.03 -10.28 1.51
CA ARG A 54 -5.39 -11.70 1.30
C ARG A 54 -4.35 -12.53 0.54
N GLN A 55 -3.15 -12.00 0.28
CA GLN A 55 -2.11 -12.80 -0.38
C GLN A 55 -1.44 -13.74 0.63
N PRO A 56 -1.14 -14.98 0.23
CA PRO A 56 -0.40 -15.92 1.06
C PRO A 56 1.04 -15.47 1.27
N HIS A 57 1.66 -16.02 2.30
CA HIS A 57 2.98 -15.60 2.77
C HIS A 57 4.08 -15.77 1.71
N ASP A 58 4.09 -16.90 1.01
CA ASP A 58 5.04 -17.23 -0.06
C ASP A 58 5.01 -16.22 -1.22
N ARG A 59 3.83 -15.71 -1.59
CA ARG A 59 3.71 -14.66 -2.62
C ARG A 59 4.26 -13.31 -2.15
N ILE A 60 4.12 -12.99 -0.87
CA ILE A 60 4.72 -11.78 -0.30
C ILE A 60 6.24 -11.88 -0.35
N GLU A 61 6.80 -13.01 0.10
CA GLU A 61 8.24 -13.24 0.05
C GLU A 61 8.78 -13.21 -1.38
N ALA A 62 8.05 -13.80 -2.33
CA ALA A 62 8.41 -13.76 -3.74
C ALA A 62 8.43 -12.33 -4.30
N ALA A 63 7.46 -11.48 -3.90
CA ALA A 63 7.44 -10.08 -4.30
C ALA A 63 8.62 -9.29 -3.71
N LEU A 64 8.92 -9.51 -2.43
CA LEU A 64 10.07 -8.90 -1.75
C LEU A 64 11.39 -9.34 -2.40
N ALA A 65 11.54 -10.64 -2.71
CA ALA A 65 12.71 -11.19 -3.41
C ALA A 65 12.86 -10.61 -4.83
N ALA A 66 11.74 -10.30 -5.52
CA ALA A 66 11.73 -9.62 -6.81
C ALA A 66 11.96 -8.08 -6.71
N GLY A 67 12.33 -7.57 -5.54
CA GLY A 67 12.65 -6.17 -5.32
C GLY A 67 11.43 -5.25 -5.21
N GLN A 68 10.22 -5.79 -4.96
CA GLN A 68 9.07 -4.94 -4.65
C GLN A 68 9.20 -4.43 -3.22
N ARG A 69 8.98 -3.11 -3.02
CA ARG A 69 9.11 -2.47 -1.71
C ARG A 69 7.89 -1.65 -1.30
N ILE A 70 7.03 -1.29 -2.23
CA ILE A 70 5.82 -0.50 -1.98
C ILE A 70 4.62 -1.44 -2.00
N PHE A 71 3.92 -1.55 -0.86
CA PHE A 71 2.77 -2.44 -0.72
C PHE A 71 1.54 -1.71 -0.20
N GLY A 72 0.37 -2.08 -0.74
CA GLY A 72 -0.92 -1.55 -0.33
C GLY A 72 -1.73 -2.57 0.49
N GLU A 73 -2.26 -2.13 1.62
CA GLU A 73 -3.10 -2.92 2.51
C GLU A 73 -4.45 -2.25 2.77
N ASN A 74 -5.48 -3.06 2.92
CA ASN A 74 -6.82 -2.54 3.17
C ASN A 74 -7.17 -2.44 4.65
N ARG A 75 -6.54 -3.24 5.51
CA ARG A 75 -6.91 -3.36 6.93
C ARG A 75 -5.67 -3.32 7.82
N VAL A 76 -5.73 -2.49 8.84
CA VAL A 76 -4.62 -2.27 9.78
C VAL A 76 -4.20 -3.57 10.47
N GLN A 77 -5.15 -4.35 10.99
CA GLN A 77 -4.85 -5.58 11.72
C GLN A 77 -4.20 -6.65 10.83
N GLU A 78 -4.71 -6.82 9.60
CA GLU A 78 -4.12 -7.77 8.64
C GLU A 78 -2.70 -7.33 8.26
N ALA A 79 -2.50 -6.02 8.07
CA ALA A 79 -1.20 -5.45 7.77
C ALA A 79 -0.22 -5.64 8.94
N GLN A 80 -0.65 -5.42 10.17
CA GLN A 80 0.19 -5.59 11.35
C GLN A 80 0.71 -7.02 11.48
N VAL A 81 -0.15 -8.02 11.34
CA VAL A 81 0.25 -9.44 11.37
C VAL A 81 1.23 -9.77 10.25
N ARG A 82 1.03 -9.19 9.05
CA ARG A 82 1.83 -9.49 7.87
C ARG A 82 3.18 -8.78 7.86
N TRP A 83 3.24 -7.54 8.32
CA TRP A 83 4.36 -6.64 8.05
C TRP A 83 5.19 -6.27 9.27
N ALA A 84 4.69 -6.37 10.51
CA ALA A 84 5.41 -5.92 11.70
C ALA A 84 6.81 -6.56 11.82
N SER A 85 6.90 -7.87 11.65
CA SER A 85 8.18 -8.60 11.71
C SER A 85 9.11 -8.36 10.52
N ARG A 86 8.56 -7.90 9.38
CA ARG A 86 9.33 -7.65 8.15
C ARG A 86 9.95 -6.26 8.10
N ARG A 87 9.41 -5.30 8.82
CA ARG A 87 9.93 -3.92 8.82
C ARG A 87 11.42 -3.85 9.17
N GLY A 88 11.86 -4.61 10.16
CA GLY A 88 13.27 -4.66 10.55
C GLY A 88 14.19 -5.32 9.52
N LEU A 89 13.64 -6.16 8.64
CA LEU A 89 14.39 -6.86 7.60
C LEU A 89 14.49 -6.05 6.28
N TYR A 90 13.56 -5.13 6.05
CA TYR A 90 13.45 -4.33 4.83
C TYR A 90 13.30 -2.84 5.20
N PRO A 91 14.39 -2.11 5.46
CA PRO A 91 14.34 -0.69 5.85
C PRO A 91 13.67 0.21 4.80
N GLU A 92 13.75 -0.16 3.53
CA GLU A 92 13.14 0.55 2.40
C GLU A 92 11.68 0.17 2.13
N LEU A 93 11.07 -0.66 3.00
CA LEU A 93 9.67 -1.06 2.88
C LEU A 93 8.74 0.13 3.12
N GLU A 94 7.87 0.41 2.14
CA GLU A 94 6.82 1.41 2.21
C GLU A 94 5.45 0.74 2.24
N LEU A 95 4.71 0.95 3.31
CA LEU A 95 3.35 0.44 3.47
C LEU A 95 2.34 1.56 3.31
N ARG A 96 1.39 1.38 2.40
CA ARG A 96 0.31 2.31 2.13
C ARG A 96 -1.02 1.75 2.59
N LEU A 97 -1.75 2.51 3.39
CA LEU A 97 -3.13 2.17 3.72
C LEU A 97 -4.05 2.66 2.61
N ILE A 98 -4.62 1.70 1.87
CA ILE A 98 -5.48 1.96 0.70
C ILE A 98 -6.93 1.52 0.91
N GLY A 99 -7.30 1.01 2.08
CA GLY A 99 -8.66 0.62 2.44
C GLY A 99 -9.24 1.46 3.58
N PRO A 100 -10.57 1.47 3.76
CA PRO A 100 -11.25 2.35 4.70
C PRO A 100 -10.68 2.29 6.12
N LEU A 101 -10.38 3.45 6.71
CA LEU A 101 -9.84 3.57 8.05
C LEU A 101 -10.92 3.97 9.06
N GLN A 102 -11.16 3.10 10.03
CA GLN A 102 -11.97 3.43 11.20
C GLN A 102 -11.18 4.30 12.18
N THR A 103 -11.85 5.28 12.81
CA THR A 103 -11.18 6.22 13.73
C THR A 103 -10.55 5.55 14.94
N ASN A 104 -11.13 4.44 15.43
CA ASN A 104 -10.56 3.64 16.53
C ASN A 104 -9.31 2.82 16.14
N LYS A 105 -8.90 2.84 14.87
CA LYS A 105 -7.68 2.18 14.35
C LYS A 105 -6.61 3.18 13.91
N VAL A 106 -6.83 4.46 14.13
CA VAL A 106 -5.89 5.51 13.73
C VAL A 106 -4.54 5.39 14.46
N VAL A 107 -4.55 5.00 15.73
CA VAL A 107 -3.32 4.77 16.53
C VAL A 107 -2.42 3.75 15.84
N ASP A 108 -2.96 2.56 15.59
CA ASP A 108 -2.25 1.45 14.96
C ASP A 108 -1.85 1.80 13.51
N ALA A 109 -2.69 2.56 12.82
CA ALA A 109 -2.42 2.97 11.43
C ALA A 109 -1.24 3.95 11.36
N VAL A 110 -1.23 4.96 12.22
CA VAL A 110 -0.13 5.95 12.27
C VAL A 110 1.19 5.27 12.66
N GLU A 111 1.17 4.28 13.54
CA GLU A 111 2.36 3.52 13.92
C GLU A 111 2.91 2.66 12.77
N LEU A 112 2.04 1.97 12.03
CA LEU A 112 2.44 0.93 11.09
C LEU A 112 2.74 1.46 9.67
N PHE A 113 1.90 2.36 9.15
CA PHE A 113 1.95 2.77 7.74
C PHE A 113 2.90 3.95 7.51
N ASP A 114 3.34 4.10 6.27
CA ASP A 114 4.17 5.21 5.81
C ASP A 114 3.34 6.23 5.03
N VAL A 115 2.23 5.80 4.41
CA VAL A 115 1.32 6.65 3.64
C VAL A 115 -0.12 6.27 3.95
N ILE A 116 -0.99 7.27 4.10
CA ILE A 116 -2.44 7.10 4.29
C ILE A 116 -3.18 7.62 3.06
N GLU A 117 -3.78 6.73 2.26
CA GLU A 117 -4.43 7.11 1.00
C GLU A 117 -5.97 7.24 1.09
N VAL A 118 -6.53 7.26 2.29
CA VAL A 118 -7.98 7.06 2.51
C VAL A 118 -8.62 8.16 3.36
N VAL A 119 -8.08 9.37 3.32
CA VAL A 119 -8.66 10.50 4.07
C VAL A 119 -9.91 10.98 3.34
N ASP A 120 -11.09 10.68 3.91
CA ASP A 120 -12.38 10.86 3.24
C ASP A 120 -13.43 11.64 4.06
N ARG A 121 -13.10 12.08 5.26
CA ARG A 121 -14.05 12.81 6.14
C ARG A 121 -13.34 13.61 7.24
N PRO A 122 -13.95 14.72 7.72
CA PRO A 122 -13.33 15.60 8.71
C PRO A 122 -12.94 14.91 10.02
N LYS A 123 -13.78 14.01 10.54
CA LYS A 123 -13.49 13.26 11.77
C LYS A 123 -12.23 12.41 11.66
N LEU A 124 -12.00 11.78 10.50
CA LEU A 124 -10.80 10.99 10.26
C LEU A 124 -9.56 11.89 10.15
N ALA A 125 -9.65 12.99 9.40
CA ALA A 125 -8.57 13.95 9.24
C ALA A 125 -8.12 14.51 10.60
N SER A 126 -9.04 14.94 11.45
CA SER A 126 -8.73 15.43 12.80
C SER A 126 -8.11 14.36 13.68
N SER A 127 -8.60 13.11 13.60
CA SER A 127 -8.04 12.00 14.38
C SER A 127 -6.62 11.65 13.94
N LEU A 128 -6.34 11.66 12.64
CA LEU A 128 -4.99 11.44 12.09
C LEU A 128 -4.04 12.54 12.53
N SER A 129 -4.44 13.81 12.41
CA SER A 129 -3.66 14.95 12.83
C SER A 129 -3.25 14.86 14.31
N SER A 130 -4.22 14.62 15.20
CA SER A 130 -3.97 14.49 16.64
C SER A 130 -3.03 13.34 16.95
N GLU A 131 -3.21 12.20 16.28
CA GLU A 131 -2.40 11.02 16.54
C GLU A 131 -0.98 11.13 15.96
N MET A 132 -0.83 11.71 14.78
CA MET A 132 0.49 11.99 14.20
C MET A 132 1.30 12.94 15.11
N ALA A 133 0.66 13.98 15.63
CA ALA A 133 1.30 14.89 16.59
C ALA A 133 1.70 14.15 17.89
N ARG A 134 0.83 13.27 18.41
CA ARG A 134 1.11 12.49 19.63
C ARG A 134 2.27 11.52 19.45
N GLN A 135 2.39 10.89 18.29
CA GLN A 135 3.47 9.93 17.99
C GLN A 135 4.74 10.61 17.44
N GLY A 136 4.73 11.91 17.16
CA GLY A 136 5.84 12.63 16.51
C GLY A 136 6.09 12.14 15.08
N ARG A 137 5.04 11.65 14.38
CA ARG A 137 5.13 11.18 13.00
C ARG A 137 4.43 12.14 12.04
N HIS A 138 4.98 12.27 10.85
CA HIS A 138 4.40 13.03 9.75
C HIS A 138 4.27 12.11 8.54
N LEU A 139 3.04 11.70 8.22
CA LEU A 139 2.77 10.80 7.11
C LEU A 139 2.14 11.56 5.94
N PRO A 140 2.64 11.37 4.71
CA PRO A 140 1.95 11.82 3.51
C PRO A 140 0.53 11.24 3.47
N CYS A 141 -0.44 12.09 3.15
CA CYS A 141 -1.84 11.71 3.07
C CYS A 141 -2.42 12.01 1.70
N TYR A 142 -3.33 11.15 1.24
CA TYR A 142 -4.14 11.40 0.06
C TYR A 142 -5.60 11.56 0.46
N VAL A 143 -6.29 12.51 -0.16
CA VAL A 143 -7.74 12.62 -0.02
C VAL A 143 -8.39 11.62 -0.97
N GLN A 144 -9.22 10.74 -0.43
CA GLN A 144 -9.99 9.81 -1.24
C GLN A 144 -11.24 10.50 -1.77
N VAL A 145 -11.38 10.50 -3.10
CA VAL A 145 -12.51 11.09 -3.83
C VAL A 145 -13.36 9.98 -4.43
N ASN A 146 -14.67 10.06 -4.25
CA ASN A 146 -15.64 9.16 -4.86
C ASN A 146 -16.03 9.67 -6.25
N THR A 147 -15.20 9.37 -7.24
CA THR A 147 -15.34 9.87 -8.61
C THR A 147 -16.54 9.29 -9.36
N GLY A 148 -17.06 8.12 -8.92
CA GLY A 148 -18.26 7.52 -9.48
C GLY A 148 -19.55 8.02 -8.86
N GLU A 149 -19.48 8.87 -7.83
CA GLU A 149 -20.62 9.40 -7.09
C GLU A 149 -21.58 8.32 -6.56
N GLU A 150 -21.03 7.18 -6.19
CA GLU A 150 -21.76 6.02 -5.70
C GLU A 150 -21.89 6.09 -4.17
N HIS A 151 -23.12 6.23 -3.65
CA HIS A 151 -23.40 6.40 -2.21
C HIS A 151 -22.81 5.30 -1.30
N GLN A 152 -22.61 4.09 -1.80
CA GLN A 152 -22.06 2.96 -1.05
C GLN A 152 -20.53 2.93 -1.02
N LYS A 153 -19.85 3.75 -1.83
CA LYS A 153 -18.37 3.83 -1.86
C LYS A 153 -17.85 4.90 -0.91
N SER A 154 -16.68 4.67 -0.36
CA SER A 154 -15.93 5.67 0.43
C SER A 154 -15.36 6.76 -0.48
N GLY A 155 -15.07 7.91 0.11
CA GLY A 155 -14.50 9.06 -0.57
C GLY A 155 -15.38 10.30 -0.47
N ILE A 156 -14.75 11.47 -0.48
CA ILE A 156 -15.46 12.74 -0.55
C ILE A 156 -16.06 12.94 -1.95
N TRP A 157 -17.18 13.60 -2.05
CA TRP A 157 -17.78 13.94 -3.33
C TRP A 157 -16.88 14.93 -4.10
N PRO A 158 -16.78 14.84 -5.45
CA PRO A 158 -15.89 15.69 -6.24
C PRO A 158 -16.06 17.18 -5.96
N GLU A 159 -17.31 17.67 -5.86
CA GLU A 159 -17.62 19.07 -5.61
C GLU A 159 -17.23 19.56 -4.20
N LYS A 160 -16.93 18.63 -3.28
CA LYS A 160 -16.47 18.94 -1.91
C LYS A 160 -14.96 18.77 -1.74
N ALA A 161 -14.24 18.32 -2.76
CA ALA A 161 -12.84 17.95 -2.65
C ALA A 161 -11.96 19.14 -2.26
N ASP A 162 -12.12 20.29 -2.92
CA ASP A 162 -11.28 21.47 -2.67
C ASP A 162 -11.48 22.01 -1.25
N GLU A 163 -12.75 22.13 -0.81
CA GLU A 163 -13.07 22.56 0.57
C GLU A 163 -12.48 21.61 1.61
N PHE A 164 -12.58 20.31 1.35
CA PHE A 164 -12.06 19.30 2.26
C PHE A 164 -10.53 19.26 2.29
N ILE A 165 -9.85 19.44 1.16
CA ILE A 165 -8.39 19.56 1.09
C ILE A 165 -7.91 20.77 1.91
N ALA A 166 -8.56 21.93 1.73
CA ALA A 166 -8.27 23.12 2.52
C ALA A 166 -8.45 22.85 4.03
N PHE A 167 -9.55 22.20 4.43
CA PHE A 167 -9.75 21.79 5.81
C PHE A 167 -8.61 20.88 6.33
N CYS A 168 -8.22 19.87 5.55
CA CYS A 168 -7.14 18.94 5.94
C CYS A 168 -5.80 19.67 6.14
N ARG A 169 -5.46 20.61 5.27
CA ARG A 169 -4.21 21.37 5.33
C ARG A 169 -4.25 22.44 6.43
N ASP A 170 -5.27 23.29 6.41
CA ASP A 170 -5.30 24.52 7.21
C ASP A 170 -5.75 24.27 8.65
N LYS A 171 -6.64 23.30 8.89
CA LYS A 171 -7.20 23.00 10.21
C LYS A 171 -6.60 21.77 10.86
N CYS A 172 -6.18 20.79 10.06
CA CYS A 172 -5.60 19.55 10.56
C CYS A 172 -4.09 19.46 10.37
N SER A 173 -3.46 20.40 9.66
CA SER A 173 -2.01 20.38 9.37
C SER A 173 -1.53 19.04 8.77
N LEU A 174 -2.39 18.39 7.99
CA LEU A 174 -2.03 17.16 7.28
C LEU A 174 -1.25 17.49 6.00
N ASP A 175 -0.22 16.70 5.73
CA ASP A 175 0.54 16.76 4.47
C ASP A 175 -0.25 16.07 3.36
N ILE A 176 -1.14 16.83 2.69
CA ILE A 176 -1.93 16.32 1.55
C ILE A 176 -1.08 16.42 0.28
N VAL A 177 -0.60 15.27 -0.18
CA VAL A 177 0.29 15.14 -1.35
C VAL A 177 -0.43 14.79 -2.64
N GLY A 178 -1.70 14.39 -2.59
CA GLY A 178 -2.46 14.03 -3.78
C GLY A 178 -3.88 13.56 -3.51
N LEU A 179 -4.50 13.03 -4.56
CA LEU A 179 -5.82 12.43 -4.54
C LEU A 179 -5.73 10.93 -4.78
N MET A 180 -6.68 10.18 -4.20
CA MET A 180 -6.87 8.76 -4.44
C MET A 180 -8.31 8.51 -4.87
N CYS A 181 -8.51 7.64 -5.85
CA CYS A 181 -9.85 7.16 -6.21
C CYS A 181 -9.81 5.66 -6.53
N ILE A 182 -10.97 5.03 -6.39
CA ILE A 182 -11.23 3.66 -6.86
C ILE A 182 -12.38 3.80 -7.87
N PRO A 183 -12.09 3.65 -9.16
CA PRO A 183 -13.10 3.78 -10.23
C PRO A 183 -14.17 2.70 -10.14
#